data_e22cf0a1c6d94e73df3b1c39ed7d0d16
#
_entry.id   e22cf0a1c6d94e73df3b1c39ed7d0d16
#
_cell.length_a   1.000
_cell.length_b   1.000
_cell.length_c   1.000
_cell.angle_alpha   90.00
_cell.angle_beta   90.00
_cell.angle_gamma   90.00
#
_symmetry.space_group_name_H-M   'P 1'
#
loop_
_entity.id
_entity.type
_entity.pdbx_description
1 polymer ?
#
loop_
_entity_poly.entity_id
_entity_poly.type
_entity_poly.pdbx_seq_one_letter_code
_entity_poly.pdbx_strand_id
1 'polypeptide(L)'
;MTGNDNASSRPTVADDISSAAIEVDCLVKVYKQTRAVDGISFSLPRGSITGLLGGNGAGKTTTIAMIMGLVLPTSGRVRVLGHRMPEESAEVLGRMNFESPYVDMPMRLTVRQNLTIFGKLYAVKDVADRISRLAAELDLNDFIDRANGKLSAGQKTRVALAKALINQPELLLLDEPTASLDPDTADWVRAHLERYRKDNNATILLASHNMLEVERLCDRVIIMKRGRVEDDDTPDAIMARYNRTTLEEVFLDVARGRSNGAKEEAR
;
A
#
# COMPACT_ATOMS: atom_id res chain seq x y z
N MET A 1 -38.86 -46.12 18.27
CA MET A 1 -39.22 -44.79 17.68
C MET A 1 -38.01 -43.91 17.89
N THR A 2 -37.22 -43.84 16.87
CA THR A 2 -35.91 -43.16 16.81
C THR A 2 -36.07 -41.78 16.20
N GLY A 3 -35.87 -40.77 16.99
CA GLY A 3 -35.80 -39.39 16.55
C GLY A 3 -34.39 -39.05 16.09
N ASN A 4 -34.23 -38.73 14.83
CA ASN A 4 -32.96 -38.39 14.20
C ASN A 4 -32.89 -36.88 14.16
N ASP A 5 -32.22 -36.23 15.11
CA ASP A 5 -31.92 -34.80 15.09
C ASP A 5 -30.64 -34.57 14.26
N ASN A 6 -30.86 -34.23 13.00
CA ASN A 6 -29.84 -33.83 12.06
C ASN A 6 -29.58 -32.31 12.25
N ALA A 7 -28.70 -31.99 13.20
CA ALA A 7 -28.26 -30.60 13.38
C ALA A 7 -27.28 -30.27 12.25
N SER A 8 -27.81 -29.61 11.23
CA SER A 8 -27.04 -28.94 10.16
C SER A 8 -26.14 -27.86 10.78
N SER A 9 -24.87 -28.17 10.96
CA SER A 9 -23.86 -27.21 11.35
C SER A 9 -23.63 -26.23 10.18
N ARG A 10 -24.11 -25.00 10.35
CA ARG A 10 -23.71 -23.88 9.50
C ARG A 10 -22.21 -23.66 9.68
N PRO A 11 -21.41 -23.51 8.60
CA PRO A 11 -20.02 -23.15 8.75
C PRO A 11 -19.93 -21.79 9.46
N THR A 12 -19.21 -21.73 10.54
CA THR A 12 -18.88 -20.51 11.27
C THR A 12 -17.95 -19.68 10.40
N VAL A 13 -18.29 -18.40 10.20
CA VAL A 13 -17.57 -17.36 9.44
C VAL A 13 -16.17 -17.04 10.02
N ALA A 14 -15.64 -17.87 10.89
CA ALA A 14 -14.38 -17.64 11.63
C ALA A 14 -13.11 -18.12 10.90
N ASP A 15 -13.21 -19.01 9.90
CA ASP A 15 -12.02 -19.66 9.31
C ASP A 15 -11.49 -18.97 8.02
N ASP A 16 -12.22 -17.98 7.46
CA ASP A 16 -11.82 -17.31 6.23
C ASP A 16 -11.09 -15.94 6.46
N ILE A 17 -10.92 -15.53 7.71
CA ILE A 17 -10.36 -14.22 8.13
C ILE A 17 -8.82 -14.17 7.96
N SER A 18 -8.17 -15.29 7.67
CA SER A 18 -6.70 -15.42 7.63
C SER A 18 -6.05 -15.04 6.28
N SER A 19 -6.79 -14.85 5.21
CA SER A 19 -6.24 -14.70 3.85
C SER A 19 -5.90 -13.26 3.44
N ALA A 20 -6.49 -12.25 4.07
CA ALA A 20 -6.28 -10.85 3.74
C ALA A 20 -5.18 -10.21 4.60
N ALA A 21 -4.36 -9.35 3.97
CA ALA A 21 -3.39 -8.49 4.66
C ALA A 21 -4.03 -7.19 5.15
N ILE A 22 -5.00 -6.67 4.41
CA ILE A 22 -5.81 -5.49 4.78
C ILE A 22 -7.27 -5.81 4.53
N GLU A 23 -8.13 -5.46 5.48
CA GLU A 23 -9.59 -5.47 5.34
C GLU A 23 -10.13 -4.11 5.75
N VAL A 24 -10.89 -3.50 4.87
CA VAL A 24 -11.57 -2.22 5.08
C VAL A 24 -13.07 -2.45 4.93
N ASP A 25 -13.85 -2.10 5.97
CA ASP A 25 -15.30 -2.33 6.01
C ASP A 25 -16.05 -1.03 6.31
N CYS A 26 -16.85 -0.57 5.34
CA CYS A 26 -17.71 0.63 5.41
C CYS A 26 -16.98 1.84 5.99
N LEU A 27 -15.72 2.06 5.61
CA LEU A 27 -14.84 3.05 6.20
C LEU A 27 -15.24 4.47 5.81
N VAL A 28 -15.43 5.33 6.81
CA VAL A 28 -15.79 6.74 6.64
C VAL A 28 -14.83 7.64 7.39
N LYS A 29 -14.43 8.73 6.76
CA LYS A 29 -13.72 9.83 7.43
C LYS A 29 -14.30 11.18 7.04
N VAL A 30 -14.72 11.93 8.06
CA VAL A 30 -15.21 13.29 7.92
C VAL A 30 -14.29 14.24 8.69
N TYR A 31 -13.80 15.27 8.02
CA TYR A 31 -13.07 16.40 8.61
C TYR A 31 -13.95 17.65 8.57
N LYS A 32 -14.45 18.10 9.72
CA LYS A 32 -15.41 19.21 9.80
C LYS A 32 -16.62 18.95 8.89
N GLN A 33 -16.68 19.60 7.72
CA GLN A 33 -17.76 19.44 6.73
C GLN A 33 -17.33 18.61 5.50
N THR A 34 -16.05 18.23 5.39
CA THR A 34 -15.52 17.52 4.23
C THR A 34 -15.48 16.02 4.52
N ARG A 35 -16.21 15.24 3.73
CA ARG A 35 -16.17 13.78 3.75
C ARG A 35 -15.02 13.31 2.84
N ALA A 36 -13.88 13.03 3.46
CA ALA A 36 -12.66 12.64 2.74
C ALA A 36 -12.68 11.16 2.30
N VAL A 37 -13.37 10.30 3.07
CA VAL A 37 -13.64 8.89 2.75
C VAL A 37 -15.09 8.60 3.07
N ASP A 38 -15.82 7.96 2.16
CA ASP A 38 -17.27 7.83 2.15
C ASP A 38 -17.72 6.38 1.94
N GLY A 39 -17.63 5.58 3.01
CA GLY A 39 -18.19 4.23 3.05
C GLY A 39 -17.46 3.23 2.14
N ILE A 40 -16.12 3.29 2.06
CA ILE A 40 -15.36 2.36 1.26
C ILE A 40 -15.21 1.00 1.93
N SER A 41 -15.26 -0.06 1.12
CA SER A 41 -14.99 -1.43 1.55
C SER A 41 -14.14 -2.13 0.49
N PHE A 42 -13.05 -2.76 0.93
CA PHE A 42 -12.18 -3.57 0.07
C PHE A 42 -11.29 -4.48 0.93
N SER A 43 -10.68 -5.46 0.30
CA SER A 43 -9.69 -6.33 0.95
C SER A 43 -8.48 -6.54 0.06
N LEU A 44 -7.29 -6.64 0.66
CA LEU A 44 -6.04 -6.95 -0.04
C LEU A 44 -5.59 -8.37 0.33
N PRO A 45 -5.45 -9.27 -0.65
CA PRO A 45 -4.89 -10.60 -0.41
C PRO A 45 -3.41 -10.51 0.05
N ARG A 46 -2.97 -11.46 0.87
CA ARG A 46 -1.54 -11.58 1.24
C ARG A 46 -0.69 -11.89 0.01
N GLY A 47 0.53 -11.37 -0.03
CA GLY A 47 1.50 -11.60 -1.10
C GLY A 47 1.15 -10.93 -2.44
N SER A 48 0.18 -10.01 -2.47
CA SER A 48 -0.21 -9.25 -3.66
C SER A 48 0.34 -7.83 -3.67
N ILE A 49 0.42 -7.24 -4.86
CA ILE A 49 0.64 -5.81 -5.04
C ILE A 49 -0.68 -5.19 -5.51
N THR A 50 -1.24 -4.30 -4.70
CA THR A 50 -2.49 -3.60 -5.04
C THR A 50 -2.24 -2.10 -5.23
N GLY A 51 -2.69 -1.57 -6.35
CA GLY A 51 -2.65 -0.15 -6.67
C GLY A 51 -3.89 0.58 -6.12
N LEU A 52 -3.69 1.67 -5.39
CA LEU A 52 -4.75 2.58 -4.97
C LEU A 52 -4.69 3.84 -5.85
N LEU A 53 -5.47 3.86 -6.92
CA LEU A 53 -5.52 4.94 -7.89
C LEU A 53 -6.55 6.01 -7.52
N GLY A 54 -6.24 7.24 -7.87
CA GLY A 54 -7.18 8.35 -7.70
C GLY A 54 -6.49 9.70 -7.85
N GLY A 55 -7.20 10.70 -8.29
CA GLY A 55 -6.70 12.07 -8.36
C GLY A 55 -6.47 12.69 -6.98
N ASN A 56 -5.95 13.92 -6.96
CA ASN A 56 -5.80 14.68 -5.72
C ASN A 56 -7.17 14.86 -5.05
N GLY A 57 -7.21 14.63 -3.74
CA GLY A 57 -8.45 14.69 -2.96
C GLY A 57 -9.37 13.47 -3.14
N ALA A 58 -8.94 12.40 -3.81
CA ALA A 58 -9.74 11.16 -3.92
C ALA A 58 -9.89 10.40 -2.60
N GLY A 59 -9.06 10.68 -1.59
CA GLY A 59 -9.10 10.03 -0.28
C GLY A 59 -7.97 9.02 -0.03
N LYS A 60 -7.04 8.81 -0.96
CA LYS A 60 -5.95 7.82 -0.87
C LYS A 60 -5.12 7.96 0.40
N THR A 61 -4.48 9.12 0.60
CA THR A 61 -3.63 9.40 1.77
C THR A 61 -4.40 9.29 3.09
N THR A 62 -5.67 9.73 3.12
CA THR A 62 -6.54 9.56 4.30
C THR A 62 -6.82 8.08 4.58
N THR A 63 -7.07 7.29 3.54
CA THR A 63 -7.28 5.83 3.67
C THR A 63 -6.03 5.15 4.19
N ILE A 64 -4.85 5.44 3.63
CA ILE A 64 -3.56 4.92 4.12
C ILE A 64 -3.32 5.32 5.58
N ALA A 65 -3.58 6.57 5.94
CA ALA A 65 -3.42 7.04 7.32
C ALA A 65 -4.34 6.32 8.32
N MET A 66 -5.56 5.93 7.91
CA MET A 66 -6.45 5.10 8.73
C MET A 66 -5.97 3.65 8.81
N ILE A 67 -5.44 3.08 7.72
CA ILE A 67 -4.81 1.75 7.71
C ILE A 67 -3.62 1.71 8.67
N MET A 68 -2.81 2.76 8.71
CA MET A 68 -1.69 2.88 9.65
C MET A 68 -2.12 3.16 11.10
N GLY A 69 -3.39 3.43 11.36
CA GLY A 69 -3.88 3.84 12.68
C GLY A 69 -3.51 5.26 13.09
N LEU A 70 -2.96 6.08 12.18
CA LEU A 70 -2.59 7.48 12.43
C LEU A 70 -3.81 8.42 12.45
N VAL A 71 -4.89 8.03 11.79
CA VAL A 71 -6.15 8.76 11.73
C VAL A 71 -7.28 7.85 12.15
N LEU A 72 -8.05 8.25 13.15
CA LEU A 72 -9.23 7.52 13.58
C LEU A 72 -10.33 7.63 12.53
N PRO A 73 -10.98 6.53 12.12
CA PRO A 73 -12.20 6.57 11.33
C PRO A 73 -13.32 7.35 12.04
N THR A 74 -14.20 7.97 11.26
CA THR A 74 -15.48 8.49 11.79
C THR A 74 -16.46 7.35 12.01
N SER A 75 -16.45 6.35 11.11
CA SER A 75 -17.16 5.08 11.26
C SER A 75 -16.53 4.02 10.35
N GLY A 76 -16.98 2.77 10.48
CA GLY A 76 -16.40 1.64 9.78
C GLY A 76 -15.22 1.03 10.54
N ARG A 77 -14.53 0.08 9.91
CA ARG A 77 -13.46 -0.71 10.55
C ARG A 77 -12.32 -0.95 9.57
N VAL A 78 -11.10 -1.06 10.14
CA VAL A 78 -9.91 -1.50 9.43
C VAL A 78 -9.27 -2.64 10.20
N ARG A 79 -8.88 -3.70 9.48
CA ARG A 79 -8.00 -4.74 10.00
C ARG A 79 -6.74 -4.80 9.15
N VAL A 80 -5.61 -4.99 9.80
CA VAL A 80 -4.30 -5.15 9.16
C VAL A 80 -3.64 -6.38 9.74
N LEU A 81 -3.24 -7.32 8.88
CA LEU A 81 -2.64 -8.60 9.26
C LEU A 81 -3.48 -9.36 10.30
N GLY A 82 -4.81 -9.22 10.26
CA GLY A 82 -5.78 -9.82 11.16
C GLY A 82 -6.13 -9.00 12.40
N HIS A 83 -5.41 -7.92 12.69
CA HIS A 83 -5.58 -7.07 13.87
C HIS A 83 -6.41 -5.83 13.60
N ARG A 84 -7.20 -5.37 14.57
CA ARG A 84 -8.00 -4.16 14.46
C ARG A 84 -7.14 -2.91 14.60
N MET A 85 -7.34 -1.95 13.71
CA MET A 85 -6.66 -0.65 13.76
C MET A 85 -7.62 0.44 14.25
N PRO A 86 -7.18 1.31 15.15
CA PRO A 86 -5.83 1.38 15.77
C PRO A 86 -5.68 0.59 17.08
N GLU A 87 -6.71 -0.09 17.57
CA GLU A 87 -6.77 -0.69 18.93
C GLU A 87 -5.63 -1.69 19.18
N GLU A 88 -5.30 -2.49 18.17
CA GLU A 88 -4.28 -3.53 18.23
C GLU A 88 -3.02 -3.16 17.42
N SER A 89 -2.77 -1.86 17.21
CA SER A 89 -1.68 -1.38 16.37
C SER A 89 -0.28 -1.87 16.81
N ALA A 90 -0.07 -2.09 18.11
CA ALA A 90 1.19 -2.58 18.63
C ALA A 90 1.62 -3.94 18.03
N GLU A 91 0.64 -4.81 17.71
CA GLU A 91 0.87 -6.13 17.11
C GLU A 91 1.25 -6.06 15.63
N VAL A 92 0.99 -4.92 14.99
CA VAL A 92 1.11 -4.74 13.55
C VAL A 92 2.28 -3.84 13.15
N LEU A 93 2.52 -2.75 13.88
CA LEU A 93 3.46 -1.70 13.46
C LEU A 93 4.89 -2.21 13.25
N GLY A 94 5.33 -3.24 13.98
CA GLY A 94 6.63 -3.87 13.78
C GLY A 94 6.72 -4.71 12.49
N ARG A 95 5.57 -5.12 11.93
CA ARG A 95 5.43 -6.00 10.76
C ARG A 95 5.04 -5.23 9.49
N MET A 96 4.84 -3.93 9.58
CA MET A 96 4.54 -3.06 8.45
C MET A 96 5.53 -1.91 8.36
N ASN A 97 5.61 -1.30 7.19
CA ASN A 97 6.36 -0.07 6.99
C ASN A 97 5.64 0.84 5.99
N PHE A 98 5.97 2.12 6.04
CA PHE A 98 5.44 3.15 5.15
C PHE A 98 6.57 3.98 4.57
N GLU A 99 6.46 4.28 3.28
CA GLU A 99 7.35 5.22 2.59
C GLU A 99 6.57 6.20 1.73
N SER A 100 7.01 7.44 1.77
CA SER A 100 6.45 8.51 0.95
C SER A 100 7.56 9.51 0.62
N PRO A 101 7.61 10.07 -0.59
CA PRO A 101 8.62 11.06 -0.99
C PRO A 101 8.55 12.36 -0.19
N TYR A 102 7.48 12.55 0.58
CA TYR A 102 7.27 13.74 1.42
C TYR A 102 7.86 13.59 2.83
N VAL A 103 8.44 12.45 3.18
CA VAL A 103 9.04 12.18 4.49
C VAL A 103 10.55 12.10 4.37
N ASP A 104 11.21 13.22 4.63
CA ASP A 104 12.67 13.29 4.61
C ASP A 104 13.30 12.63 5.84
N MET A 105 14.41 11.91 5.61
CA MET A 105 15.29 11.47 6.67
C MET A 105 16.22 12.61 7.13
N PRO A 106 16.72 12.59 8.39
CA PRO A 106 17.66 13.58 8.90
C PRO A 106 18.85 13.81 7.96
N MET A 107 18.94 15.02 7.39
CA MET A 107 19.88 15.36 6.33
C MET A 107 21.34 15.40 6.77
N ARG A 108 21.59 15.66 8.07
CA ARG A 108 22.95 15.76 8.65
C ARG A 108 23.55 14.41 9.00
N LEU A 109 22.72 13.40 9.21
CA LEU A 109 23.17 12.05 9.53
C LEU A 109 23.61 11.33 8.27
N THR A 110 24.54 10.39 8.42
CA THR A 110 24.92 9.49 7.32
C THR A 110 23.80 8.51 7.04
N VAL A 111 23.84 7.85 5.86
CA VAL A 111 22.90 6.79 5.52
C VAL A 111 22.93 5.69 6.58
N ARG A 112 24.12 5.23 6.97
CA ARG A 112 24.29 4.22 8.03
C ARG A 112 23.66 4.66 9.36
N GLN A 113 23.88 5.91 9.78
CA GLN A 113 23.29 6.43 11.01
C GLN A 113 21.76 6.46 10.94
N ASN A 114 21.20 6.95 9.83
CA ASN A 114 19.76 6.95 9.60
C ASN A 114 19.18 5.54 9.69
N LEU A 115 19.71 4.58 8.90
CA LEU A 115 19.25 3.20 8.90
C LEU A 115 19.42 2.53 10.28
N THR A 116 20.48 2.87 11.03
CA THR A 116 20.66 2.36 12.39
C THR A 116 19.56 2.83 13.34
N ILE A 117 19.17 4.10 13.25
CA ILE A 117 18.07 4.66 14.06
C ILE A 117 16.77 3.95 13.73
N PHE A 118 16.41 3.85 12.46
CA PHE A 118 15.18 3.18 12.05
C PHE A 118 15.19 1.68 12.39
N GLY A 119 16.32 0.99 12.19
CA GLY A 119 16.45 -0.41 12.59
C GLY A 119 16.22 -0.63 14.08
N LYS A 120 16.73 0.27 14.94
CA LYS A 120 16.48 0.23 16.38
C LYS A 120 15.04 0.57 16.75
N LEU A 121 14.42 1.54 16.08
CA LEU A 121 13.00 1.89 16.30
C LEU A 121 12.06 0.73 16.00
N TYR A 122 12.39 -0.06 14.97
CA TYR A 122 11.65 -1.28 14.62
C TYR A 122 12.12 -2.53 15.38
N ALA A 123 13.00 -2.39 16.38
CA ALA A 123 13.56 -3.51 17.16
C ALA A 123 14.20 -4.61 16.29
N VAL A 124 14.81 -4.23 15.17
CA VAL A 124 15.55 -5.17 14.31
C VAL A 124 16.70 -5.76 15.12
N LYS A 125 16.81 -7.09 15.19
CA LYS A 125 17.78 -7.80 16.03
C LYS A 125 19.18 -7.46 15.57
N ASP A 126 19.71 -7.77 14.55
CA ASP A 126 21.06 -7.50 14.07
C ASP A 126 21.07 -6.32 13.07
N VAL A 127 20.91 -5.09 13.59
CA VAL A 127 20.80 -3.89 12.75
C VAL A 127 22.01 -3.71 11.84
N ALA A 128 23.23 -4.00 12.32
CA ALA A 128 24.45 -3.83 11.52
C ALA A 128 24.50 -4.82 10.33
N ASP A 129 24.19 -6.08 10.57
CA ASP A 129 24.12 -7.10 9.53
C ASP A 129 22.98 -6.79 8.54
N ARG A 130 21.80 -6.39 9.05
CA ARG A 130 20.67 -5.98 8.19
C ARG A 130 21.03 -4.81 7.28
N ILE A 131 21.71 -3.79 7.79
CA ILE A 131 22.18 -2.65 7.00
C ILE A 131 23.18 -3.11 5.94
N SER A 132 24.11 -4.01 6.28
CA SER A 132 25.09 -4.53 5.33
C SER A 132 24.42 -5.28 4.17
N ARG A 133 23.41 -6.11 4.45
CA ARG A 133 22.62 -6.80 3.41
C ARG A 133 21.87 -5.80 2.52
N LEU A 134 21.15 -4.84 3.10
CA LEU A 134 20.44 -3.82 2.34
C LEU A 134 21.40 -2.94 1.53
N ALA A 135 22.59 -2.65 2.06
CA ALA A 135 23.59 -1.87 1.33
C ALA A 135 24.11 -2.59 0.10
N ALA A 136 24.27 -3.92 0.17
CA ALA A 136 24.62 -4.74 -0.98
C ALA A 136 23.46 -4.89 -1.96
N GLU A 137 22.23 -5.12 -1.47
CA GLU A 137 21.03 -5.33 -2.28
C GLU A 137 20.63 -4.08 -3.06
N LEU A 138 20.78 -2.90 -2.45
CA LEU A 138 20.30 -1.62 -2.97
C LEU A 138 21.43 -0.69 -3.46
N ASP A 139 22.66 -1.22 -3.60
CA ASP A 139 23.85 -0.50 -4.07
C ASP A 139 24.15 0.77 -3.26
N LEU A 140 24.15 0.67 -1.92
CA LEU A 140 24.41 1.82 -1.04
C LEU A 140 25.89 1.93 -0.62
N ASN A 141 26.72 0.91 -0.87
CA ASN A 141 28.06 0.78 -0.30
C ASN A 141 28.95 2.01 -0.54
N ASP A 142 28.89 2.61 -1.74
CA ASP A 142 29.75 3.74 -2.12
C ASP A 142 29.41 5.05 -1.38
N PHE A 143 28.24 5.12 -0.75
CA PHE A 143 27.77 6.34 -0.09
C PHE A 143 27.11 6.08 1.27
N ILE A 144 27.21 4.88 1.81
CA ILE A 144 26.60 4.48 3.10
C ILE A 144 27.04 5.37 4.28
N ASP A 145 28.25 5.91 4.24
CA ASP A 145 28.83 6.79 5.25
C ASP A 145 28.77 8.28 4.84
N ARG A 146 28.08 8.60 3.74
CA ARG A 146 27.81 9.98 3.32
C ARG A 146 26.56 10.53 4.01
N ALA A 147 26.56 11.83 4.33
CA ALA A 147 25.39 12.50 4.89
C ALA A 147 24.22 12.50 3.88
N ASN A 148 23.00 12.21 4.36
CA ASN A 148 21.80 12.07 3.52
C ASN A 148 21.53 13.34 2.68
N GLY A 149 21.83 14.52 3.20
CA GLY A 149 21.67 15.78 2.47
C GLY A 149 22.65 15.99 1.31
N LYS A 150 23.70 15.16 1.18
CA LYS A 150 24.70 15.22 0.09
C LYS A 150 24.44 14.19 -1.01
N LEU A 151 23.34 13.47 -0.96
CA LEU A 151 22.97 12.44 -1.92
C LEU A 151 22.24 13.02 -3.13
N SER A 152 22.43 12.40 -4.30
CA SER A 152 21.59 12.67 -5.48
C SER A 152 20.16 12.18 -5.24
N ALA A 153 19.21 12.59 -6.09
CA ALA A 153 17.83 12.15 -6.02
C ALA A 153 17.71 10.61 -6.06
N GLY A 154 18.34 9.94 -7.04
CA GLY A 154 18.34 8.49 -7.15
C GLY A 154 19.00 7.79 -5.95
N GLN A 155 20.10 8.35 -5.38
CA GLN A 155 20.69 7.83 -4.15
C GLN A 155 19.73 7.94 -2.96
N LYS A 156 19.03 9.07 -2.82
CA LYS A 156 18.00 9.24 -1.78
C LYS A 156 16.87 8.24 -1.91
N THR A 157 16.42 7.96 -3.13
CA THR A 157 15.39 6.94 -3.40
C THR A 157 15.85 5.55 -2.95
N ARG A 158 17.10 5.16 -3.24
CA ARG A 158 17.67 3.88 -2.77
C ARG A 158 17.70 3.80 -1.25
N VAL A 159 18.07 4.89 -0.57
CA VAL A 159 18.09 4.97 0.90
C VAL A 159 16.67 4.94 1.48
N ALA A 160 15.70 5.60 0.85
CA ALA A 160 14.30 5.56 1.25
C ALA A 160 13.74 4.14 1.15
N LEU A 161 14.04 3.42 0.05
CA LEU A 161 13.68 2.01 -0.09
C LEU A 161 14.36 1.14 0.98
N ALA A 162 15.65 1.36 1.27
CA ALA A 162 16.34 0.65 2.35
C ALA A 162 15.68 0.87 3.71
N LYS A 163 15.26 2.12 4.02
CA LYS A 163 14.49 2.43 5.23
C LYS A 163 13.15 1.68 5.25
N ALA A 164 12.44 1.67 4.13
CA ALA A 164 11.16 1.00 4.00
C ALA A 164 11.24 -0.52 4.19
N LEU A 165 12.39 -1.12 3.87
CA LEU A 165 12.64 -2.56 3.97
C LEU A 165 13.43 -2.97 5.22
N ILE A 166 13.79 -2.03 6.11
CA ILE A 166 14.72 -2.29 7.23
C ILE A 166 14.21 -3.37 8.19
N ASN A 167 12.91 -3.37 8.51
CA ASN A 167 12.26 -4.31 9.41
C ASN A 167 11.68 -5.55 8.71
N GLN A 168 11.97 -5.78 7.44
CA GLN A 168 11.39 -6.87 6.63
C GLN A 168 9.86 -6.93 6.72
N PRO A 169 9.15 -5.85 6.35
CA PRO A 169 7.72 -5.77 6.56
C PRO A 169 6.95 -6.84 5.78
N GLU A 170 5.94 -7.45 6.42
CA GLU A 170 4.93 -8.29 5.76
C GLU A 170 3.96 -7.44 4.93
N LEU A 171 3.73 -6.19 5.38
CA LEU A 171 2.92 -5.20 4.69
C LEU A 171 3.72 -3.92 4.44
N LEU A 172 3.89 -3.56 3.17
CA LEU A 172 4.54 -2.33 2.76
C LEU A 172 3.52 -1.37 2.15
N LEU A 173 3.40 -0.18 2.72
CA LEU A 173 2.55 0.90 2.22
C LEU A 173 3.44 1.93 1.53
N LEU A 174 3.14 2.26 0.29
CA LEU A 174 3.91 3.20 -0.51
C LEU A 174 2.99 4.30 -1.03
N ASP A 175 3.34 5.55 -0.81
CA ASP A 175 2.62 6.70 -1.36
C ASP A 175 3.50 7.39 -2.39
N GLU A 176 3.18 7.21 -3.69
CA GLU A 176 3.91 7.79 -4.83
C GLU A 176 5.41 7.43 -4.89
N PRO A 177 5.82 6.15 -4.77
CA PRO A 177 7.23 5.77 -4.59
C PRO A 177 8.13 6.06 -5.78
N THR A 178 7.58 6.27 -6.97
CA THR A 178 8.33 6.62 -8.18
C THR A 178 8.07 8.04 -8.67
N ALA A 179 7.35 8.85 -7.89
CA ALA A 179 7.05 10.24 -8.26
C ALA A 179 8.35 11.04 -8.44
N SER A 180 8.42 11.77 -9.54
CA SER A 180 9.57 12.63 -9.88
C SER A 180 10.91 11.89 -10.08
N LEU A 181 10.89 10.58 -10.26
CA LEU A 181 12.07 9.81 -10.64
C LEU A 181 12.24 9.78 -12.17
N ASP A 182 13.49 9.70 -12.61
CA ASP A 182 13.79 9.37 -14.00
C ASP A 182 13.35 7.93 -14.32
N PRO A 183 13.10 7.59 -15.60
CA PRO A 183 12.57 6.28 -15.99
C PRO A 183 13.42 5.09 -15.53
N ASP A 184 14.75 5.23 -15.53
CA ASP A 184 15.69 4.17 -15.17
C ASP A 184 15.61 3.89 -13.64
N THR A 185 15.64 4.94 -12.82
CA THR A 185 15.47 4.82 -11.37
C THR A 185 14.08 4.27 -11.01
N ALA A 186 13.03 4.71 -11.70
CA ALA A 186 11.68 4.19 -11.48
C ALA A 186 11.58 2.69 -11.83
N ASP A 187 12.20 2.25 -12.92
CA ASP A 187 12.25 0.83 -13.30
C ASP A 187 13.03 -0.01 -12.29
N TRP A 188 14.14 0.51 -11.82
CA TRP A 188 14.94 -0.09 -10.76
C TRP A 188 14.12 -0.29 -9.46
N VAL A 189 13.35 0.72 -9.03
CA VAL A 189 12.46 0.62 -7.85
C VAL A 189 11.42 -0.48 -8.05
N ARG A 190 10.73 -0.50 -9.20
CA ARG A 190 9.71 -1.52 -9.52
C ARG A 190 10.29 -2.94 -9.43
N ALA A 191 11.44 -3.17 -10.07
CA ALA A 191 12.08 -4.48 -10.06
C ALA A 191 12.45 -4.95 -8.63
N HIS A 192 12.85 -4.01 -7.74
CA HIS A 192 13.15 -4.32 -6.35
C HIS A 192 11.89 -4.61 -5.52
N LEU A 193 10.79 -3.89 -5.74
CA LEU A 193 9.52 -4.15 -5.08
C LEU A 193 8.93 -5.52 -5.47
N GLU A 194 8.97 -5.86 -6.76
CA GLU A 194 8.54 -7.18 -7.25
C GLU A 194 9.38 -8.32 -6.65
N ARG A 195 10.70 -8.15 -6.63
CA ARG A 195 11.61 -9.12 -6.04
C ARG A 195 11.32 -9.28 -4.55
N TYR A 196 11.22 -8.16 -3.82
CA TYR A 196 10.91 -8.18 -2.40
C TYR A 196 9.60 -8.90 -2.10
N ARG A 197 8.53 -8.62 -2.87
CA ARG A 197 7.25 -9.34 -2.76
C ARG A 197 7.43 -10.84 -2.92
N LYS A 198 8.14 -11.28 -3.98
CA LYS A 198 8.34 -12.71 -4.27
C LYS A 198 9.16 -13.41 -3.20
N ASP A 199 10.26 -12.81 -2.77
CA ASP A 199 11.21 -13.43 -1.86
C ASP A 199 10.69 -13.50 -0.41
N ASN A 200 9.82 -12.56 -0.01
CA ASN A 200 9.32 -12.45 1.35
C ASN A 200 7.82 -12.73 1.49
N ASN A 201 7.12 -13.08 0.42
CA ASN A 201 5.66 -13.16 0.36
C ASN A 201 4.99 -11.90 0.95
N ALA A 202 5.60 -10.73 0.71
CA ALA A 202 5.15 -9.46 1.24
C ALA A 202 3.92 -8.95 0.48
N THR A 203 3.04 -8.25 1.18
CA THR A 203 1.91 -7.53 0.56
C THR A 203 2.29 -6.07 0.39
N ILE A 204 1.98 -5.49 -0.75
CA ILE A 204 2.27 -4.09 -1.05
C ILE A 204 0.98 -3.35 -1.42
N LEU A 205 0.68 -2.25 -0.73
CA LEU A 205 -0.32 -1.28 -1.15
C LEU A 205 0.39 -0.04 -1.68
N LEU A 206 0.18 0.24 -2.96
CA LEU A 206 0.82 1.32 -3.69
C LEU A 206 -0.22 2.40 -4.02
N ALA A 207 -0.17 3.56 -3.37
CA ALA A 207 -0.93 4.71 -3.85
C ALA A 207 -0.13 5.42 -4.94
N SER A 208 -0.73 5.58 -6.11
CA SER A 208 -0.09 6.28 -7.24
C SER A 208 -1.12 7.01 -8.09
N HIS A 209 -0.65 8.00 -8.83
CA HIS A 209 -1.37 8.63 -9.94
C HIS A 209 -0.72 8.29 -11.29
N ASN A 210 0.35 7.49 -11.29
CA ASN A 210 1.03 7.01 -12.49
C ASN A 210 0.43 5.67 -12.94
N MET A 211 -0.43 5.71 -13.94
CA MET A 211 -1.17 4.56 -14.46
C MET A 211 -0.24 3.49 -15.05
N LEU A 212 0.83 3.89 -15.74
CA LEU A 212 1.80 2.95 -16.31
C LEU A 212 2.54 2.14 -15.24
N GLU A 213 2.83 2.76 -14.08
CA GLU A 213 3.40 2.08 -12.94
C GLU A 213 2.45 1.01 -12.42
N VAL A 214 1.18 1.38 -12.25
CA VAL A 214 0.16 0.49 -11.71
C VAL A 214 -0.16 -0.66 -12.65
N GLU A 215 -0.28 -0.41 -13.97
CA GLU A 215 -0.45 -1.45 -14.98
C GLU A 215 0.67 -2.51 -14.96
N ARG A 216 1.91 -2.06 -14.72
CA ARG A 216 3.09 -2.94 -14.77
C ARG A 216 3.32 -3.71 -13.48
N LEU A 217 2.98 -3.12 -12.34
CA LEU A 217 3.40 -3.63 -11.04
C LEU A 217 2.26 -4.31 -10.26
N CYS A 218 1.01 -3.88 -10.46
CA CYS A 218 -0.09 -4.26 -9.59
C CYS A 218 -0.88 -5.45 -10.14
N ASP A 219 -1.12 -6.44 -9.27
CA ASP A 219 -2.01 -7.57 -9.54
C ASP A 219 -3.50 -7.12 -9.51
N ARG A 220 -3.79 -6.07 -8.75
CA ARG A 220 -5.13 -5.52 -8.52
C ARG A 220 -5.08 -4.01 -8.42
N VAL A 221 -6.17 -3.36 -8.80
CA VAL A 221 -6.30 -1.89 -8.77
C VAL A 221 -7.63 -1.50 -8.15
N ILE A 222 -7.56 -0.58 -7.18
CA ILE A 222 -8.72 0.07 -6.58
C ILE A 222 -8.74 1.52 -7.07
N ILE A 223 -9.77 1.90 -7.82
CA ILE A 223 -9.93 3.27 -8.31
C ILE A 223 -10.80 4.05 -7.35
N MET A 224 -10.23 5.12 -6.78
CA MET A 224 -10.93 6.03 -5.87
C MET A 224 -11.28 7.36 -6.53
N LYS A 225 -12.49 7.84 -6.23
CA LYS A 225 -12.95 9.18 -6.63
C LYS A 225 -13.83 9.78 -5.53
N ARG A 226 -13.50 11.01 -5.10
CA ARG A 226 -14.29 11.76 -4.10
C ARG A 226 -14.63 10.95 -2.83
N GLY A 227 -13.63 10.19 -2.35
CA GLY A 227 -13.76 9.37 -1.14
C GLY A 227 -14.47 8.04 -1.33
N ARG A 228 -14.84 7.64 -2.53
CA ARG A 228 -15.52 6.37 -2.83
C ARG A 228 -14.66 5.48 -3.70
N VAL A 229 -14.86 4.17 -3.61
CA VAL A 229 -14.34 3.20 -4.57
C VAL A 229 -15.29 3.18 -5.78
N GLU A 230 -14.76 3.49 -6.94
CA GLU A 230 -15.50 3.46 -8.21
C GLU A 230 -15.36 2.11 -8.90
N ASP A 231 -14.17 1.51 -8.82
CA ASP A 231 -13.89 0.19 -9.37
C ASP A 231 -12.79 -0.52 -8.58
N ASP A 232 -12.78 -1.86 -8.60
CA ASP A 232 -11.86 -2.69 -7.84
C ASP A 232 -11.72 -4.07 -8.52
N ASP A 233 -10.64 -4.27 -9.28
CA ASP A 233 -10.39 -5.52 -10.03
C ASP A 233 -8.93 -5.57 -10.52
N THR A 234 -8.58 -6.57 -11.33
CA THR A 234 -7.31 -6.59 -12.07
C THR A 234 -7.27 -5.46 -13.11
N PRO A 235 -6.08 -4.94 -13.48
CA PRO A 235 -5.95 -3.94 -14.55
C PRO A 235 -6.68 -4.33 -15.82
N ASP A 236 -6.50 -5.56 -16.29
CA ASP A 236 -7.11 -6.05 -17.54
C ASP A 236 -8.64 -6.11 -17.45
N ALA A 237 -9.19 -6.57 -16.32
CA ALA A 237 -10.64 -6.63 -16.13
C ALA A 237 -11.26 -5.23 -16.10
N ILE A 238 -10.60 -4.26 -15.47
CA ILE A 238 -11.03 -2.87 -15.46
C ILE A 238 -11.00 -2.30 -16.87
N MET A 239 -9.88 -2.43 -17.59
CA MET A 239 -9.77 -1.94 -18.98
C MET A 239 -10.84 -2.54 -19.90
N ALA A 240 -11.08 -3.85 -19.80
CA ALA A 240 -12.14 -4.52 -20.56
C ALA A 240 -13.53 -3.98 -20.23
N ARG A 241 -13.83 -3.74 -18.94
CA ARG A 241 -15.12 -3.22 -18.45
C ARG A 241 -15.43 -1.82 -19.00
N TYR A 242 -14.41 -0.99 -19.15
CA TYR A 242 -14.55 0.36 -19.73
C TYR A 242 -14.37 0.40 -21.24
N ASN A 243 -14.10 -0.75 -21.89
CA ASN A 243 -13.76 -0.83 -23.32
C ASN A 243 -12.61 0.12 -23.68
N ARG A 244 -11.51 0.03 -22.89
CA ARG A 244 -10.31 0.85 -23.03
C ARG A 244 -9.07 -0.04 -23.15
N THR A 245 -7.99 0.54 -23.69
CA THR A 245 -6.71 -0.15 -23.91
C THR A 245 -5.66 0.20 -22.86
N THR A 246 -5.90 1.23 -22.05
CA THR A 246 -4.98 1.68 -20.98
C THR A 246 -5.76 2.09 -19.73
N LEU A 247 -5.13 1.94 -18.55
CA LEU A 247 -5.69 2.46 -17.30
C LEU A 247 -5.81 3.99 -17.29
N GLU A 248 -4.97 4.69 -18.06
CA GLU A 248 -5.04 6.15 -18.19
C GLU A 248 -6.38 6.58 -18.82
N GLU A 249 -6.81 5.90 -19.88
CA GLU A 249 -8.12 6.15 -20.52
C GLU A 249 -9.27 5.88 -19.54
N VAL A 250 -9.20 4.76 -18.80
CA VAL A 250 -10.19 4.43 -17.75
C VAL A 250 -10.23 5.53 -16.70
N PHE A 251 -9.09 5.95 -16.20
CA PHE A 251 -8.99 7.00 -15.19
C PHE A 251 -9.61 8.33 -15.66
N LEU A 252 -9.37 8.71 -16.92
CA LEU A 252 -9.97 9.89 -17.52
C LEU A 252 -11.50 9.77 -17.62
N ASP A 253 -12.02 8.60 -17.97
CA ASP A 253 -13.47 8.36 -18.01
C ASP A 253 -14.07 8.43 -16.61
N VAL A 254 -13.46 7.78 -15.62
CA VAL A 254 -13.87 7.90 -14.21
C VAL A 254 -13.82 9.35 -13.76
N ALA A 255 -12.73 10.08 -14.03
CA ALA A 255 -12.57 11.49 -13.64
C ALA A 255 -13.68 12.38 -14.22
N ARG A 256 -14.08 12.14 -15.48
CA ARG A 256 -15.12 12.89 -16.19
C ARG A 256 -16.54 12.45 -15.85
N GLY A 257 -16.71 11.41 -15.03
CA GLY A 257 -18.02 10.88 -14.64
C GLY A 257 -18.69 10.06 -15.74
N ARG A 258 -17.94 9.57 -16.71
CA ARG A 258 -18.43 8.58 -17.69
C ARG A 258 -18.47 7.23 -16.98
N SER A 259 -19.67 6.78 -16.62
CA SER A 259 -19.88 5.46 -16.01
C SER A 259 -19.73 4.35 -17.04
N ASN A 260 -19.41 3.14 -16.56
CA ASN A 260 -19.48 1.92 -17.37
C ASN A 260 -20.84 1.80 -18.04
N GLY A 261 -20.89 1.52 -19.34
CA GLY A 261 -22.14 1.25 -20.07
C GLY A 261 -23.02 0.16 -19.47
N ALA A 262 -22.51 -0.64 -18.51
CA ALA A 262 -23.26 -1.65 -17.78
C ALA A 262 -24.16 -1.11 -16.64
N LYS A 263 -24.03 0.17 -16.24
CA LYS A 263 -24.91 0.79 -15.21
C LYS A 263 -26.11 1.51 -15.80
N GLU A 264 -26.18 1.72 -17.11
CA GLU A 264 -27.34 2.35 -17.77
C GLU A 264 -28.48 1.39 -18.09
N GLU A 265 -28.24 0.08 -18.16
CA GLU A 265 -29.29 -0.95 -18.44
C GLU A 265 -30.06 -1.41 -17.17
N ALA A 266 -29.71 -0.93 -15.98
CA ALA A 266 -30.33 -1.33 -14.70
C ALA A 266 -31.12 -0.20 -14.01
N ARG A 267 -31.63 0.79 -14.77
CA ARG A 267 -32.58 1.82 -14.27
C ARG A 267 -33.92 1.77 -14.99
#